data_c7dcb2f9277bbb12767ffc96b6536002
#
_entry.id   c7dcb2f9277bbb12767ffc96b6536002
#
_cell.length_a   1.000
_cell.length_b   1.000
_cell.length_c   1.000
_cell.angle_alpha   90.00
_cell.angle_beta   90.00
_cell.angle_gamma   90.00
#
_symmetry.space_group_name_H-M   'P 1'
#
loop_
_entity.id
_entity.type
_entity.pdbx_description
1 polymer ?
#
loop_
_entity_poly.entity_id
_entity_poly.type
_entity_poly.pdbx_seq_one_letter_code
_entity_poly.pdbx_strand_id
1 'polypeptide(L)'
;MPVARAVVDCAIYIDGVRQPGRISYTDALATVRESGRGFVWLGLHSPDDEQMTGVGEAFGLHELVVEDAVHAHQRPKLEVYDDTQFLVLRTVKYVEHESMEQASEVVETGEIMIFAGADFVVTVRHGDHTHLSGVRRKLEARPELLTLGPTAVMHAIADKVVDSYLAVTDRMEVDVVAIEETVFGKQNRWLNIDPVYLLKREVLELRRAVQPLSAPLARLTDQENPLIPKEIRRHLRDVADHLATVIERVVEYDEVLTSLLDAAAAKVGIQQNLSLIHI
;
A
#
# COMPACT_ATOMS: atom_id res chain seq x y z
N MET A 1 -26.74 -15.42 -7.27
CA MET A 1 -25.43 -15.22 -7.88
C MET A 1 -24.76 -13.97 -7.27
N PRO A 2 -24.18 -14.06 -6.06
CA PRO A 2 -23.59 -12.91 -5.38
C PRO A 2 -22.22 -12.48 -5.94
N VAL A 3 -21.50 -13.39 -6.61
CA VAL A 3 -20.10 -13.20 -7.07
C VAL A 3 -19.88 -11.98 -7.97
N ALA A 4 -20.92 -11.52 -8.67
CA ALA A 4 -20.83 -10.38 -9.59
C ALA A 4 -20.60 -9.00 -8.87
N ARG A 5 -20.83 -8.91 -7.57
CA ARG A 5 -20.80 -7.62 -6.84
C ARG A 5 -19.38 -7.17 -6.48
N ALA A 6 -18.48 -8.09 -6.13
CA ALA A 6 -17.10 -7.79 -5.78
C ALA A 6 -16.17 -7.71 -7.01
N VAL A 7 -16.54 -8.33 -8.14
CA VAL A 7 -15.72 -8.31 -9.36
C VAL A 7 -15.75 -6.92 -9.98
N VAL A 8 -14.59 -6.26 -9.98
CA VAL A 8 -14.41 -4.94 -10.61
C VAL A 8 -14.09 -5.10 -12.09
N ASP A 9 -13.19 -6.05 -12.43
CA ASP A 9 -12.80 -6.34 -13.81
C ASP A 9 -12.17 -7.74 -13.88
N CYS A 10 -12.39 -8.41 -15.02
CA CYS A 10 -11.75 -9.68 -15.37
C CYS A 10 -11.33 -9.61 -16.83
N ALA A 11 -10.06 -9.89 -17.11
CA ALA A 11 -9.53 -9.84 -18.47
C ALA A 11 -8.46 -10.92 -18.69
N ILE A 12 -8.42 -11.45 -19.93
CA ILE A 12 -7.34 -12.31 -20.42
C ILE A 12 -6.31 -11.44 -21.13
N TYR A 13 -5.03 -11.70 -20.90
CA TYR A 13 -3.90 -11.10 -21.61
C TYR A 13 -3.12 -12.18 -22.32
N ILE A 14 -3.01 -12.07 -23.66
CA ILE A 14 -2.22 -12.95 -24.52
C ILE A 14 -1.16 -12.09 -25.22
N ASP A 15 0.09 -12.49 -25.11
CA ASP A 15 1.23 -11.74 -25.67
C ASP A 15 1.23 -10.25 -25.26
N GLY A 16 0.84 -9.98 -24.01
CA GLY A 16 0.76 -8.63 -23.45
C GLY A 16 -0.47 -7.83 -23.88
N VAL A 17 -1.36 -8.37 -24.68
CA VAL A 17 -2.54 -7.68 -25.22
C VAL A 17 -3.81 -8.19 -24.57
N ARG A 18 -4.62 -7.25 -24.05
CA ARG A 18 -5.94 -7.55 -23.49
C ARG A 18 -6.87 -8.09 -24.56
N GLN A 19 -7.49 -9.22 -24.28
CA GLN A 19 -8.49 -9.80 -25.17
C GLN A 19 -9.83 -9.06 -25.02
N PRO A 20 -10.57 -8.80 -26.14
CA PRO A 20 -11.84 -8.11 -26.09
C PRO A 20 -12.95 -8.97 -25.49
N GLY A 21 -13.97 -8.30 -24.95
CA GLY A 21 -15.17 -8.95 -24.41
C GLY A 21 -15.21 -8.97 -22.89
N ARG A 22 -16.38 -9.35 -22.36
CA ARG A 22 -16.58 -9.65 -20.93
C ARG A 22 -16.64 -11.15 -20.77
N ILE A 23 -15.91 -11.68 -19.85
CA ILE A 23 -15.80 -13.12 -19.58
C ILE A 23 -15.88 -13.36 -18.08
N SER A 24 -16.46 -14.49 -17.67
CA SER A 24 -16.39 -14.90 -16.27
C SER A 24 -14.96 -15.30 -15.91
N TYR A 25 -14.56 -15.18 -14.66
CA TYR A 25 -13.20 -15.55 -14.25
C TYR A 25 -12.94 -17.06 -14.40
N THR A 26 -13.97 -17.91 -14.26
CA THR A 26 -13.89 -19.35 -14.47
C THR A 26 -13.63 -19.69 -15.94
N ASP A 27 -14.38 -19.08 -16.86
CA ASP A 27 -14.20 -19.29 -18.31
C ASP A 27 -12.88 -18.69 -18.79
N ALA A 28 -12.48 -17.52 -18.24
CA ALA A 28 -11.21 -16.91 -18.56
C ALA A 28 -10.03 -17.80 -18.19
N LEU A 29 -10.06 -18.40 -16.99
CA LEU A 29 -9.01 -19.31 -16.52
C LEU A 29 -8.98 -20.60 -17.36
N ALA A 30 -10.15 -21.19 -17.67
CA ALA A 30 -10.25 -22.34 -18.54
C ALA A 30 -9.65 -22.06 -19.93
N THR A 31 -9.98 -20.90 -20.53
CA THR A 31 -9.44 -20.48 -21.84
C THR A 31 -7.92 -20.35 -21.82
N VAL A 32 -7.35 -19.76 -20.79
CA VAL A 32 -5.89 -19.60 -20.66
C VAL A 32 -5.22 -20.96 -20.48
N ARG A 33 -5.77 -21.83 -19.65
CA ARG A 33 -5.22 -23.19 -19.40
C ARG A 33 -5.32 -24.10 -20.62
N GLU A 34 -6.43 -24.07 -21.36
CA GLU A 34 -6.60 -24.81 -22.59
C GLU A 34 -5.65 -24.33 -23.70
N SER A 35 -5.47 -23.02 -23.84
CA SER A 35 -4.56 -22.47 -24.85
C SER A 35 -3.08 -22.60 -24.47
N GLY A 36 -2.78 -22.74 -23.18
CA GLY A 36 -1.41 -22.71 -22.64
C GLY A 36 -0.69 -21.37 -22.85
N ARG A 37 -1.44 -20.28 -23.09
CA ARG A 37 -0.88 -18.95 -23.42
C ARG A 37 -1.55 -17.84 -22.64
N GLY A 38 -0.74 -16.90 -22.17
CA GLY A 38 -1.23 -15.70 -21.49
C GLY A 38 -1.58 -15.92 -20.02
N PHE A 39 -2.34 -15.00 -19.46
CA PHE A 39 -2.81 -15.07 -18.08
C PHE A 39 -4.12 -14.30 -17.87
N VAL A 40 -4.81 -14.61 -16.76
CA VAL A 40 -6.01 -13.89 -16.33
C VAL A 40 -5.64 -12.83 -15.29
N TRP A 41 -6.17 -11.61 -15.41
CA TRP A 41 -6.13 -10.60 -14.35
C TRP A 41 -7.53 -10.33 -13.82
N LEU A 42 -7.82 -10.84 -12.63
CA LEU A 42 -9.05 -10.62 -11.88
C LEU A 42 -8.86 -9.54 -10.84
N GLY A 43 -9.72 -8.53 -10.82
CA GLY A 43 -9.76 -7.48 -9.80
C GLY A 43 -11.03 -7.56 -8.96
N LEU A 44 -10.86 -7.62 -7.64
CA LEU A 44 -11.93 -7.66 -6.65
C LEU A 44 -11.87 -6.42 -5.74
N HIS A 45 -13.02 -6.00 -5.23
CA HIS A 45 -13.13 -4.95 -4.22
C HIS A 45 -14.02 -5.43 -3.08
N SER A 46 -13.45 -5.53 -1.90
CA SER A 46 -14.12 -5.94 -0.66
C SER A 46 -15.02 -7.17 -0.85
N PRO A 47 -14.47 -8.32 -1.34
CA PRO A 47 -15.24 -9.55 -1.45
C PRO A 47 -15.67 -10.04 -0.07
N ASP A 48 -16.86 -10.66 0.01
CA ASP A 48 -17.28 -11.42 1.17
C ASP A 48 -16.69 -12.86 1.16
N ASP A 49 -16.95 -13.61 2.24
CA ASP A 49 -16.44 -14.98 2.42
C ASP A 49 -16.87 -15.91 1.26
N GLU A 50 -18.14 -15.85 0.85
CA GLU A 50 -18.67 -16.70 -0.22
C GLU A 50 -18.00 -16.39 -1.56
N GLN A 51 -17.84 -15.09 -1.86
CA GLN A 51 -17.20 -14.62 -3.09
C GLN A 51 -15.72 -15.01 -3.14
N MET A 52 -14.99 -14.83 -2.04
CA MET A 52 -13.57 -15.16 -2.00
C MET A 52 -13.32 -16.67 -1.99
N THR A 53 -14.18 -17.45 -1.34
CA THR A 53 -14.14 -18.93 -1.40
C THR A 53 -14.32 -19.42 -2.84
N GLY A 54 -15.31 -18.90 -3.58
CA GLY A 54 -15.52 -19.27 -4.98
C GLY A 54 -14.34 -18.92 -5.89
N VAL A 55 -13.67 -17.77 -5.63
CA VAL A 55 -12.44 -17.41 -6.33
C VAL A 55 -11.28 -18.33 -5.92
N GLY A 56 -11.15 -18.64 -4.63
CA GLY A 56 -10.14 -19.56 -4.11
C GLY A 56 -10.23 -20.94 -4.75
N GLU A 57 -11.42 -21.51 -4.82
CA GLU A 57 -11.67 -22.81 -5.48
C GLU A 57 -11.32 -22.77 -6.96
N ALA A 58 -11.74 -21.72 -7.70
CA ALA A 58 -11.49 -21.61 -9.12
C ALA A 58 -10.00 -21.48 -9.47
N PHE A 59 -9.26 -20.67 -8.72
CA PHE A 59 -7.83 -20.39 -8.96
C PHE A 59 -6.89 -21.35 -8.22
N GLY A 60 -7.41 -22.20 -7.33
CA GLY A 60 -6.61 -23.13 -6.53
C GLY A 60 -5.80 -22.41 -5.45
N LEU A 61 -6.37 -21.36 -4.85
CA LEU A 61 -5.70 -20.64 -3.76
C LEU A 61 -5.78 -21.42 -2.45
N HIS A 62 -4.72 -21.35 -1.64
CA HIS A 62 -4.68 -21.99 -0.34
C HIS A 62 -5.73 -21.39 0.60
N GLU A 63 -6.40 -22.21 1.42
CA GLU A 63 -7.49 -21.78 2.32
C GLU A 63 -7.10 -20.62 3.26
N LEU A 64 -5.88 -20.65 3.81
CA LEU A 64 -5.40 -19.61 4.73
C LEU A 64 -5.32 -18.23 4.08
N VAL A 65 -4.91 -18.15 2.81
CA VAL A 65 -4.84 -16.86 2.11
C VAL A 65 -6.19 -16.39 1.59
N VAL A 66 -7.14 -17.30 1.40
CA VAL A 66 -8.55 -16.97 1.12
C VAL A 66 -9.18 -16.30 2.35
N GLU A 67 -8.96 -16.86 3.55
CA GLU A 67 -9.40 -16.26 4.81
C GLU A 67 -8.78 -14.88 5.03
N ASP A 68 -7.47 -14.75 4.84
CA ASP A 68 -6.76 -13.46 4.94
C ASP A 68 -7.33 -12.40 3.97
N ALA A 69 -7.77 -12.81 2.78
CA ALA A 69 -8.27 -11.89 1.77
C ALA A 69 -9.65 -11.29 2.08
N VAL A 70 -10.41 -11.92 2.95
CA VAL A 70 -11.69 -11.38 3.44
C VAL A 70 -11.48 -10.45 4.62
N HIS A 71 -10.57 -10.83 5.54
CA HIS A 71 -10.29 -10.08 6.75
C HIS A 71 -9.24 -9.00 6.48
N ALA A 72 -9.70 -7.76 6.26
CA ALA A 72 -8.82 -6.60 6.14
C ALA A 72 -7.94 -6.40 7.40
N HIS A 73 -6.90 -5.53 7.32
CA HIS A 73 -5.95 -5.18 8.37
C HIS A 73 -4.76 -6.14 8.53
N GLN A 74 -4.40 -6.81 7.45
CA GLN A 74 -3.19 -7.62 7.40
C GLN A 74 -1.93 -6.71 7.41
N ARG A 75 -0.84 -7.23 7.97
CA ARG A 75 0.48 -6.59 7.85
C ARG A 75 1.06 -6.88 6.46
N PRO A 76 1.84 -5.96 5.87
CA PRO A 76 2.59 -6.27 4.66
C PRO A 76 3.40 -7.55 4.84
N LYS A 77 3.17 -8.53 3.94
CA LYS A 77 3.82 -9.84 3.95
C LYS A 77 3.90 -10.43 2.56
N LEU A 78 4.85 -11.33 2.37
CA LEU A 78 4.97 -12.19 1.20
C LEU A 78 5.00 -13.64 1.66
N GLU A 79 4.05 -14.42 1.17
CA GLU A 79 3.98 -15.85 1.36
C GLU A 79 3.98 -16.56 0.01
N VAL A 80 4.46 -17.78 -0.03
CA VAL A 80 4.47 -18.62 -1.23
C VAL A 80 3.80 -19.93 -0.87
N TYR A 81 2.76 -20.27 -1.62
CA TYR A 81 2.04 -21.53 -1.51
C TYR A 81 2.15 -22.22 -2.87
N ASP A 82 2.88 -23.33 -2.91
CA ASP A 82 3.25 -24.01 -4.14
C ASP A 82 3.88 -23.01 -5.15
N ASP A 83 3.24 -22.76 -6.28
CA ASP A 83 3.68 -21.84 -7.33
C ASP A 83 2.97 -20.48 -7.28
N THR A 84 2.18 -20.21 -6.23
CA THR A 84 1.45 -18.96 -6.06
C THR A 84 2.10 -18.05 -5.02
N GLN A 85 2.42 -16.83 -5.42
CA GLN A 85 2.89 -15.77 -4.52
C GLN A 85 1.71 -14.98 -4.00
N PHE A 86 1.65 -14.79 -2.69
CA PHE A 86 0.69 -13.96 -2.00
C PHE A 86 1.40 -12.76 -1.37
N LEU A 87 1.17 -11.58 -1.93
CA LEU A 87 1.73 -10.31 -1.45
C LEU A 87 0.63 -9.42 -0.89
N VAL A 88 0.82 -8.99 0.35
CA VAL A 88 -0.03 -8.00 1.01
C VAL A 88 0.69 -6.66 1.07
N LEU A 89 0.01 -5.61 0.63
CA LEU A 89 0.47 -4.22 0.65
C LEU A 89 -0.52 -3.37 1.43
N ARG A 90 -0.03 -2.55 2.35
CA ARG A 90 -0.85 -1.47 2.94
C ARG A 90 -0.78 -0.26 2.01
N THR A 91 -1.91 0.32 1.68
CA THR A 91 -1.96 1.59 0.93
C THR A 91 -2.11 2.74 1.90
N VAL A 92 -1.60 3.90 1.50
CA VAL A 92 -1.76 5.14 2.26
C VAL A 92 -2.20 6.26 1.35
N LYS A 93 -2.93 7.22 1.93
CA LYS A 93 -3.36 8.44 1.28
C LYS A 93 -3.26 9.57 2.31
N TYR A 94 -2.70 10.70 1.89
CA TYR A 94 -2.72 11.91 2.70
C TYR A 94 -4.13 12.50 2.72
N VAL A 95 -4.60 12.86 3.91
CA VAL A 95 -5.88 13.54 4.13
C VAL A 95 -5.62 15.04 4.14
N GLU A 96 -6.13 15.74 3.13
CA GLU A 96 -5.95 17.19 3.01
C GLU A 96 -6.63 17.93 4.16
N HIS A 97 -5.93 18.88 4.76
CA HIS A 97 -6.42 19.75 5.82
C HIS A 97 -5.83 21.16 5.67
N GLU A 98 -6.49 22.16 6.25
CA GLU A 98 -6.04 23.55 6.17
C GLU A 98 -4.90 23.85 7.18
N SER A 99 -4.96 23.23 8.34
CA SER A 99 -3.91 23.32 9.36
C SER A 99 -3.97 22.12 10.29
N MET A 100 -2.86 21.83 10.99
CA MET A 100 -2.78 20.73 11.96
C MET A 100 -3.71 20.92 13.18
N GLU A 101 -4.10 22.14 13.50
CA GLU A 101 -5.08 22.42 14.57
C GLU A 101 -6.49 21.98 14.21
N GLN A 102 -6.81 21.89 12.93
CA GLN A 102 -8.13 21.48 12.41
C GLN A 102 -8.17 20.03 11.96
N ALA A 103 -7.00 19.41 11.78
CA ALA A 103 -6.89 18.04 11.36
C ALA A 103 -7.39 17.09 12.45
N SER A 104 -8.12 16.05 12.07
CA SER A 104 -8.50 14.92 12.92
C SER A 104 -7.74 13.64 12.52
N GLU A 105 -7.28 13.59 11.29
CA GLU A 105 -6.56 12.50 10.66
C GLU A 105 -5.67 13.08 9.57
N VAL A 106 -4.48 12.53 9.36
CA VAL A 106 -3.52 12.95 8.32
C VAL A 106 -3.27 11.85 7.31
N VAL A 107 -3.39 10.58 7.72
CA VAL A 107 -3.12 9.42 6.90
C VAL A 107 -4.30 8.46 6.92
N GLU A 108 -4.94 8.27 5.77
CA GLU A 108 -5.93 7.22 5.54
C GLU A 108 -5.23 5.97 5.00
N THR A 109 -5.53 4.79 5.56
CA THR A 109 -4.93 3.53 5.14
C THR A 109 -5.93 2.58 4.50
N GLY A 110 -5.45 1.74 3.59
CA GLY A 110 -6.19 0.66 2.96
C GLY A 110 -5.28 -0.53 2.69
N GLU A 111 -5.74 -1.46 1.86
CA GLU A 111 -5.01 -2.70 1.62
C GLU A 111 -5.20 -3.22 0.20
N ILE A 112 -4.14 -3.77 -0.36
CA ILE A 112 -4.16 -4.51 -1.62
C ILE A 112 -3.48 -5.85 -1.40
N MET A 113 -4.18 -6.92 -1.74
CA MET A 113 -3.66 -8.28 -1.74
C MET A 113 -3.52 -8.77 -3.17
N ILE A 114 -2.42 -9.42 -3.49
CA ILE A 114 -2.08 -9.87 -4.83
C ILE A 114 -1.72 -11.35 -4.76
N PHE A 115 -2.44 -12.15 -5.50
CA PHE A 115 -2.15 -13.57 -5.72
C PHE A 115 -1.63 -13.70 -7.15
N ALA A 116 -0.37 -14.05 -7.31
CA ALA A 116 0.25 -14.25 -8.62
C ALA A 116 0.71 -15.69 -8.79
N GLY A 117 0.02 -16.41 -9.67
CA GLY A 117 0.39 -17.74 -10.13
C GLY A 117 1.07 -17.69 -11.50
N ALA A 118 1.22 -18.83 -12.14
CA ALA A 118 1.83 -18.91 -13.47
C ALA A 118 0.92 -18.34 -14.57
N ASP A 119 -0.39 -18.54 -14.46
CA ASP A 119 -1.41 -18.26 -15.48
C ASP A 119 -2.49 -17.26 -14.99
N PHE A 120 -2.29 -16.66 -13.82
CA PHE A 120 -3.24 -15.67 -13.28
C PHE A 120 -2.59 -14.67 -12.34
N VAL A 121 -3.27 -13.52 -12.21
CA VAL A 121 -3.13 -12.62 -11.08
C VAL A 121 -4.50 -12.20 -10.56
N VAL A 122 -4.75 -12.44 -9.27
CA VAL A 122 -5.94 -11.97 -8.57
C VAL A 122 -5.54 -10.82 -7.65
N THR A 123 -6.25 -9.70 -7.72
CA THR A 123 -6.03 -8.54 -6.87
C THR A 123 -7.29 -8.26 -6.05
N VAL A 124 -7.15 -8.24 -4.72
CA VAL A 124 -8.21 -7.88 -3.78
C VAL A 124 -7.86 -6.55 -3.15
N ARG A 125 -8.82 -5.63 -3.08
CA ARG A 125 -8.65 -4.30 -2.53
C ARG A 125 -9.63 -4.05 -1.40
N HIS A 126 -9.15 -3.44 -0.33
CA HIS A 126 -9.95 -2.89 0.76
C HIS A 126 -9.62 -1.41 0.95
N GLY A 127 -10.65 -0.57 1.07
CA GLY A 127 -10.52 0.88 1.16
C GLY A 127 -10.85 1.62 -0.14
N ASP A 128 -11.39 2.83 0.01
CA ASP A 128 -11.97 3.59 -1.11
C ASP A 128 -10.92 4.24 -2.03
N HIS A 129 -9.71 4.49 -1.52
CA HIS A 129 -8.63 5.13 -2.27
C HIS A 129 -7.69 4.17 -3.02
N THR A 130 -7.98 2.87 -3.04
CA THR A 130 -7.09 1.81 -3.55
C THR A 130 -7.28 1.49 -5.04
N HIS A 131 -7.71 2.44 -5.85
CA HIS A 131 -8.04 2.21 -7.27
C HIS A 131 -6.84 1.80 -8.12
N LEU A 132 -6.97 0.66 -8.84
CA LEU A 132 -5.95 0.11 -9.74
C LEU A 132 -6.20 0.37 -11.23
N SER A 133 -7.27 1.08 -11.59
CA SER A 133 -7.59 1.38 -13.00
C SER A 133 -6.48 2.15 -13.73
N GLY A 134 -5.77 3.03 -13.02
CA GLY A 134 -4.61 3.75 -13.55
C GLY A 134 -3.41 2.84 -13.80
N VAL A 135 -3.17 1.86 -12.92
CA VAL A 135 -2.10 0.86 -13.07
C VAL A 135 -2.38 -0.01 -14.29
N ARG A 136 -3.60 -0.52 -14.41
CA ARG A 136 -4.02 -1.34 -15.55
C ARG A 136 -3.82 -0.61 -16.88
N ARG A 137 -4.30 0.61 -17.00
CA ARG A 137 -4.13 1.43 -18.22
C ARG A 137 -2.66 1.68 -18.57
N LYS A 138 -1.80 1.94 -17.57
CA LYS A 138 -0.36 2.13 -17.78
C LYS A 138 0.30 0.85 -18.30
N LEU A 139 -0.07 -0.31 -17.76
CA LEU A 139 0.45 -1.61 -18.21
C LEU A 139 -0.07 -1.97 -19.61
N GLU A 140 -1.35 -1.75 -19.91
CA GLU A 140 -1.94 -1.98 -21.24
C GLU A 140 -1.33 -1.09 -22.34
N ALA A 141 -0.80 0.09 -21.97
CA ALA A 141 -0.02 0.94 -22.86
C ALA A 141 1.42 0.45 -23.08
N ARG A 142 1.86 -0.59 -22.34
CA ARG A 142 3.21 -1.18 -22.38
C ARG A 142 3.13 -2.71 -22.47
N PRO A 143 2.65 -3.24 -23.61
CA PRO A 143 2.43 -4.70 -23.78
C PRO A 143 3.68 -5.53 -23.49
N GLU A 144 4.87 -5.00 -23.78
CA GLU A 144 6.15 -5.65 -23.50
C GLU A 144 6.34 -6.02 -22.02
N LEU A 145 5.77 -5.25 -21.09
CA LEU A 145 5.80 -5.61 -19.67
C LEU A 145 4.80 -6.71 -19.34
N LEU A 146 3.61 -6.67 -19.94
CA LEU A 146 2.58 -7.69 -19.71
C LEU A 146 2.97 -9.06 -20.30
N THR A 147 3.88 -9.11 -21.29
CA THR A 147 4.43 -10.38 -21.76
C THR A 147 5.28 -11.10 -20.71
N LEU A 148 5.76 -10.39 -19.67
CA LEU A 148 6.49 -10.96 -18.55
C LEU A 148 5.57 -11.67 -17.53
N GLY A 149 4.26 -11.65 -17.77
CA GLY A 149 3.27 -12.41 -17.03
C GLY A 149 2.73 -11.74 -15.76
N PRO A 150 2.09 -12.52 -14.86
CA PRO A 150 1.40 -12.04 -13.65
C PRO A 150 2.27 -11.19 -12.73
N THR A 151 3.56 -11.48 -12.62
CA THR A 151 4.50 -10.76 -11.76
C THR A 151 4.78 -9.33 -12.23
N ALA A 152 4.55 -9.02 -13.52
CA ALA A 152 4.59 -7.64 -14.00
C ALA A 152 3.46 -6.79 -13.41
N VAL A 153 2.28 -7.38 -13.22
CA VAL A 153 1.15 -6.73 -12.54
C VAL A 153 1.47 -6.51 -11.07
N MET A 154 2.01 -7.54 -10.39
CA MET A 154 2.44 -7.42 -8.99
C MET A 154 3.47 -6.29 -8.81
N HIS A 155 4.49 -6.22 -9.67
CA HIS A 155 5.47 -5.13 -9.66
C HIS A 155 4.80 -3.76 -9.82
N ALA A 156 3.95 -3.59 -10.85
CA ALA A 156 3.34 -2.29 -11.15
C ALA A 156 2.40 -1.80 -10.04
N ILE A 157 1.79 -2.72 -9.28
CA ILE A 157 0.99 -2.37 -8.11
C ILE A 157 1.90 -1.98 -6.95
N ALA A 158 2.97 -2.73 -6.68
CA ALA A 158 3.93 -2.41 -5.63
C ALA A 158 4.61 -1.05 -5.87
N ASP A 159 5.02 -0.77 -7.10
CA ASP A 159 5.56 0.51 -7.55
C ASP A 159 4.59 1.66 -7.26
N LYS A 160 3.33 1.53 -7.71
CA LYS A 160 2.28 2.53 -7.45
C LYS A 160 2.03 2.76 -5.96
N VAL A 161 2.07 1.71 -5.14
CA VAL A 161 1.88 1.82 -3.69
C VAL A 161 3.05 2.55 -3.04
N VAL A 162 4.28 2.21 -3.39
CA VAL A 162 5.48 2.88 -2.85
C VAL A 162 5.59 4.32 -3.34
N ASP A 163 5.22 4.62 -4.59
CA ASP A 163 5.08 6.00 -5.08
C ASP A 163 4.09 6.83 -4.25
N SER A 164 2.98 6.21 -3.81
CA SER A 164 2.04 6.91 -2.93
C SER A 164 2.61 7.15 -1.54
N TYR A 165 3.50 6.30 -1.02
CA TYR A 165 4.22 6.55 0.23
C TYR A 165 5.14 7.78 0.13
N LEU A 166 5.90 7.90 -0.97
CA LEU A 166 6.72 9.09 -1.24
C LEU A 166 5.87 10.36 -1.27
N ALA A 167 4.76 10.33 -2.00
CA ALA A 167 3.87 11.49 -2.06
C ALA A 167 3.27 11.87 -0.70
N VAL A 168 2.95 10.89 0.16
CA VAL A 168 2.46 11.14 1.52
C VAL A 168 3.56 11.72 2.41
N THR A 169 4.79 11.18 2.35
CA THR A 169 5.91 11.73 3.12
C THR A 169 6.24 13.17 2.71
N ASP A 170 6.21 13.51 1.40
CA ASP A 170 6.43 14.88 0.94
C ASP A 170 5.37 15.86 1.52
N ARG A 171 4.13 15.43 1.69
CA ARG A 171 3.06 16.25 2.31
C ARG A 171 3.24 16.36 3.83
N MET A 172 3.57 15.25 4.50
CA MET A 172 3.81 15.24 5.95
C MET A 172 5.02 16.07 6.35
N GLU A 173 6.03 16.21 5.49
CA GLU A 173 7.16 17.10 5.73
C GLU A 173 6.71 18.55 5.93
N VAL A 174 5.74 19.01 5.15
CA VAL A 174 5.16 20.37 5.29
C VAL A 174 4.50 20.52 6.67
N ASP A 175 3.78 19.48 7.14
CA ASP A 175 3.14 19.51 8.46
C ASP A 175 4.17 19.52 9.60
N VAL A 176 5.24 18.71 9.47
CA VAL A 176 6.35 18.68 10.45
C VAL A 176 6.98 20.04 10.58
N VAL A 177 7.31 20.71 9.45
CA VAL A 177 7.89 22.05 9.44
C VAL A 177 6.93 23.08 10.07
N ALA A 178 5.65 23.03 9.74
CA ALA A 178 4.64 23.95 10.30
C ALA A 178 4.52 23.79 11.83
N ILE A 179 4.56 22.56 12.32
CA ILE A 179 4.58 22.29 13.78
C ILE A 179 5.87 22.79 14.41
N GLU A 180 7.02 22.59 13.79
CA GLU A 180 8.31 23.08 14.28
C GLU A 180 8.28 24.60 14.44
N GLU A 181 7.81 25.32 13.42
CA GLU A 181 7.65 26.79 13.47
C GLU A 181 6.70 27.23 14.61
N THR A 182 5.63 26.45 14.85
CA THR A 182 4.67 26.72 15.92
C THR A 182 5.31 26.54 17.30
N VAL A 183 6.07 25.45 17.51
CA VAL A 183 6.72 25.15 18.79
C VAL A 183 7.83 26.15 19.12
N PHE A 184 8.67 26.52 18.16
CA PHE A 184 9.81 27.43 18.37
C PHE A 184 9.47 28.90 18.14
N GLY A 185 8.31 29.21 17.57
CA GLY A 185 7.85 30.59 17.33
C GLY A 185 7.75 31.42 18.59
N LYS A 186 8.10 32.73 18.47
CA LYS A 186 8.12 33.69 19.61
C LYS A 186 6.74 34.15 20.06
N GLN A 187 5.69 33.96 19.25
CA GLN A 187 4.38 34.58 19.49
C GLN A 187 3.41 33.72 20.29
N ASN A 188 3.71 32.45 20.56
CA ASN A 188 2.76 31.55 21.22
C ASN A 188 2.84 31.64 22.75
N ARG A 189 1.95 32.46 23.32
CA ARG A 189 1.79 32.61 24.79
C ARG A 189 1.08 31.40 25.42
N TRP A 190 0.37 30.61 24.61
CA TRP A 190 -0.31 29.37 24.98
C TRP A 190 -0.06 28.33 23.88
N LEU A 191 0.93 27.51 24.07
CA LEU A 191 1.28 26.45 23.11
C LEU A 191 0.26 25.31 23.22
N ASN A 192 -0.48 25.06 22.13
CA ASN A 192 -1.28 23.85 21.99
C ASN A 192 -0.37 22.72 21.48
N ILE A 193 -0.25 21.62 22.25
CA ILE A 193 0.59 20.46 21.91
C ILE A 193 -0.18 19.34 21.19
N ASP A 194 -1.51 19.44 21.13
CA ASP A 194 -2.35 18.40 20.50
C ASP A 194 -1.99 18.12 19.04
N PRO A 195 -1.70 19.14 18.19
CA PRO A 195 -1.26 18.90 16.81
C PRO A 195 0.04 18.08 16.70
N VAL A 196 0.97 18.25 17.66
CA VAL A 196 2.22 17.47 17.70
C VAL A 196 1.92 16.01 18.01
N TYR A 197 1.04 15.73 18.97
CA TYR A 197 0.60 14.38 19.30
C TYR A 197 -0.17 13.73 18.15
N LEU A 198 -1.04 14.48 17.49
CA LEU A 198 -1.76 14.00 16.33
C LEU A 198 -0.78 13.56 15.23
N LEU A 199 0.11 14.45 14.78
CA LEU A 199 1.05 14.13 13.71
C LEU A 199 2.00 13.00 14.11
N LYS A 200 2.42 12.91 15.38
CA LYS A 200 3.22 11.79 15.90
C LYS A 200 2.47 10.46 15.76
N ARG A 201 1.19 10.43 16.08
CA ARG A 201 0.35 9.22 15.92
C ARG A 201 0.25 8.82 14.45
N GLU A 202 0.05 9.77 13.56
CA GLU A 202 -0.09 9.55 12.12
C GLU A 202 1.25 9.06 11.49
N VAL A 203 2.39 9.61 11.92
CA VAL A 203 3.73 9.11 11.52
C VAL A 203 3.92 7.65 11.97
N LEU A 204 3.48 7.28 13.17
CA LEU A 204 3.55 5.90 13.64
C LEU A 204 2.62 4.97 12.85
N GLU A 205 1.46 5.46 12.41
CA GLU A 205 0.57 4.71 11.53
C GLU A 205 1.19 4.47 10.16
N LEU A 206 1.74 5.53 9.54
CA LEU A 206 2.49 5.41 8.29
C LEU A 206 3.66 4.42 8.43
N ARG A 207 4.42 4.49 9.52
CA ARG A 207 5.52 3.55 9.81
C ARG A 207 5.05 2.10 9.84
N ARG A 208 3.88 1.83 10.45
CA ARG A 208 3.29 0.47 10.50
C ARG A 208 2.85 -0.02 9.13
N ALA A 209 2.49 0.89 8.22
CA ALA A 209 2.14 0.55 6.85
C ALA A 209 3.36 0.26 5.98
N VAL A 210 4.45 1.05 6.11
CA VAL A 210 5.58 1.02 5.17
C VAL A 210 6.71 0.08 5.62
N GLN A 211 7.11 0.12 6.90
CA GLN A 211 8.31 -0.59 7.38
C GLN A 211 8.25 -2.11 7.19
N PRO A 212 7.11 -2.81 7.43
CA PRO A 212 7.03 -4.25 7.25
C PRO A 212 7.21 -4.72 5.80
N LEU A 213 7.03 -3.82 4.80
CA LEU A 213 7.17 -4.17 3.38
C LEU A 213 8.61 -4.42 2.95
N SER A 214 9.61 -3.99 3.73
CA SER A 214 11.04 -4.20 3.41
C SER A 214 11.40 -5.67 3.21
N ALA A 215 10.96 -6.55 4.11
CA ALA A 215 11.26 -7.97 4.04
C ALA A 215 10.58 -8.66 2.82
N PRO A 216 9.28 -8.44 2.53
CA PRO A 216 8.65 -8.86 1.28
C PRO A 216 9.40 -8.44 0.03
N LEU A 217 9.77 -7.17 -0.11
CA LEU A 217 10.49 -6.68 -1.29
C LEU A 217 11.88 -7.28 -1.40
N ALA A 218 12.61 -7.44 -0.29
CA ALA A 218 13.91 -8.12 -0.29
C ALA A 218 13.80 -9.55 -0.84
N ARG A 219 12.77 -10.31 -0.43
CA ARG A 219 12.51 -11.67 -0.93
C ARG A 219 12.11 -11.69 -2.41
N LEU A 220 11.34 -10.70 -2.88
CA LEU A 220 10.97 -10.57 -4.30
C LEU A 220 12.17 -10.20 -5.19
N THR A 221 13.16 -9.49 -4.65
CA THR A 221 14.37 -9.08 -5.38
C THR A 221 15.50 -10.12 -5.34
N ASP A 222 15.33 -11.18 -4.55
CA ASP A 222 16.30 -12.25 -4.42
C ASP A 222 16.59 -12.91 -5.78
N GLN A 223 17.88 -13.15 -6.06
CA GLN A 223 18.33 -13.75 -7.31
C GLN A 223 17.92 -15.21 -7.43
N GLU A 224 17.70 -15.89 -6.31
CA GLU A 224 17.32 -17.30 -6.25
C GLU A 224 15.81 -17.53 -6.37
N ASN A 225 15.00 -16.46 -6.41
CA ASN A 225 13.54 -16.59 -6.56
C ASN A 225 13.16 -16.99 -8.00
N PRO A 226 12.78 -18.25 -8.27
CA PRO A 226 12.49 -18.73 -9.62
C PRO A 226 11.18 -18.19 -10.19
N LEU A 227 10.27 -17.71 -9.34
CA LEU A 227 8.94 -17.24 -9.73
C LEU A 227 8.95 -15.81 -10.28
N ILE A 228 10.08 -15.08 -10.13
CA ILE A 228 10.20 -13.69 -10.59
C ILE A 228 11.17 -13.61 -11.76
N PRO A 229 10.74 -13.20 -12.97
CA PRO A 229 11.62 -12.93 -14.10
C PRO A 229 12.70 -11.90 -13.76
N LYS A 230 13.90 -12.05 -14.38
CA LYS A 230 15.05 -11.18 -14.11
C LYS A 230 14.75 -9.71 -14.37
N GLU A 231 13.97 -9.41 -15.40
CA GLU A 231 13.54 -8.07 -15.76
C GLU A 231 12.70 -7.46 -14.64
N ILE A 232 11.70 -8.20 -14.13
CA ILE A 232 10.83 -7.75 -13.03
C ILE A 232 11.62 -7.56 -11.75
N ARG A 233 12.61 -8.43 -11.45
CA ARG A 233 13.48 -8.25 -10.27
C ARG A 233 14.27 -6.94 -10.31
N ARG A 234 14.69 -6.48 -11.49
CA ARG A 234 15.38 -5.18 -11.63
C ARG A 234 14.45 -4.02 -11.25
N HIS A 235 13.22 -4.06 -11.75
CA HIS A 235 12.22 -3.04 -11.42
C HIS A 235 11.83 -3.09 -9.94
N LEU A 236 11.70 -4.28 -9.35
CA LEU A 236 11.42 -4.43 -7.91
C LEU A 236 12.54 -3.90 -7.01
N ARG A 237 13.82 -3.89 -7.48
CA ARG A 237 14.91 -3.24 -6.72
C ARG A 237 14.72 -1.74 -6.62
N ASP A 238 14.32 -1.11 -7.71
CA ASP A 238 13.99 0.32 -7.72
C ASP A 238 12.87 0.65 -6.73
N VAL A 239 11.82 -0.19 -6.69
CA VAL A 239 10.75 -0.08 -5.69
C VAL A 239 11.28 -0.24 -4.26
N ALA A 240 12.22 -1.16 -4.04
CA ALA A 240 12.84 -1.37 -2.73
C ALA A 240 13.72 -0.17 -2.30
N ASP A 241 14.43 0.45 -3.23
CA ASP A 241 15.24 1.65 -2.98
C ASP A 241 14.34 2.85 -2.64
N HIS A 242 13.23 3.04 -3.34
CA HIS A 242 12.22 4.05 -3.01
C HIS A 242 11.60 3.80 -1.61
N LEU A 243 11.27 2.54 -1.29
CA LEU A 243 10.77 2.20 0.04
C LEU A 243 11.79 2.50 1.14
N ALA A 244 13.08 2.24 0.93
CA ALA A 244 14.13 2.58 1.88
C ALA A 244 14.15 4.09 2.18
N THR A 245 14.05 4.93 1.14
CA THR A 245 13.95 6.39 1.28
C THR A 245 12.73 6.81 2.10
N VAL A 246 11.57 6.18 1.86
CA VAL A 246 10.35 6.45 2.66
C VAL A 246 10.57 6.11 4.12
N ILE A 247 11.16 4.94 4.41
CA ILE A 247 11.40 4.48 5.78
C ILE A 247 12.33 5.44 6.52
N GLU A 248 13.41 5.90 5.87
CA GLU A 248 14.34 6.88 6.43
C GLU A 248 13.63 8.18 6.82
N ARG A 249 12.81 8.73 5.93
CA ARG A 249 12.01 9.94 6.21
C ARG A 249 11.03 9.74 7.38
N VAL A 250 10.33 8.62 7.42
CA VAL A 250 9.39 8.31 8.50
C VAL A 250 10.09 8.22 9.85
N VAL A 251 11.30 7.65 9.90
CA VAL A 251 12.13 7.62 11.11
C VAL A 251 12.56 9.02 11.51
N GLU A 252 13.01 9.84 10.57
CA GLU A 252 13.40 11.24 10.80
C GLU A 252 12.23 12.06 11.39
N TYR A 253 11.03 11.96 10.78
CA TYR A 253 9.85 12.66 11.32
C TYR A 253 9.50 12.20 12.73
N ASP A 254 9.62 10.91 13.03
CA ASP A 254 9.39 10.35 14.36
C ASP A 254 10.36 10.93 15.40
N GLU A 255 11.64 11.10 15.06
CA GLU A 255 12.68 11.69 15.90
C GLU A 255 12.47 13.20 16.11
N VAL A 256 12.18 13.94 15.03
CA VAL A 256 11.89 15.38 15.08
C VAL A 256 10.68 15.65 15.98
N LEU A 257 9.57 14.94 15.76
CA LEU A 257 8.35 15.10 16.55
C LEU A 257 8.57 14.73 18.03
N THR A 258 9.41 13.75 18.33
CA THR A 258 9.79 13.44 19.70
C THR A 258 10.52 14.62 20.36
N SER A 259 11.50 15.20 19.66
CA SER A 259 12.24 16.36 20.14
C SER A 259 11.34 17.59 20.32
N LEU A 260 10.37 17.78 19.43
CA LEU A 260 9.39 18.87 19.53
C LEU A 260 8.44 18.69 20.72
N LEU A 261 8.04 17.47 21.04
CA LEU A 261 7.23 17.18 22.24
C LEU A 261 8.00 17.52 23.52
N ASP A 262 9.28 17.15 23.60
CA ASP A 262 10.14 17.47 24.75
C ASP A 262 10.32 18.98 24.91
N ALA A 263 10.58 19.69 23.82
CA ALA A 263 10.71 21.16 23.82
C ALA A 263 9.38 21.85 24.21
N ALA A 264 8.27 21.36 23.71
CA ALA A 264 6.94 21.89 24.03
C ALA A 264 6.59 21.68 25.50
N ALA A 265 6.87 20.50 26.06
CA ALA A 265 6.66 20.20 27.48
C ALA A 265 7.50 21.10 28.38
N ALA A 266 8.77 21.33 28.05
CA ALA A 266 9.66 22.26 28.79
C ALA A 266 9.12 23.70 28.77
N LYS A 267 8.65 24.16 27.59
CA LYS A 267 8.08 25.53 27.44
C LYS A 267 6.82 25.71 28.28
N VAL A 268 5.91 24.74 28.30
CA VAL A 268 4.71 24.77 29.14
C VAL A 268 5.07 24.78 30.63
N GLY A 269 6.03 23.97 31.06
CA GLY A 269 6.49 23.95 32.44
C GLY A 269 7.08 25.29 32.92
N ILE A 270 7.85 25.97 32.07
CA ILE A 270 8.39 27.32 32.38
C ILE A 270 7.24 28.33 32.49
N GLN A 271 6.25 28.29 31.61
CA GLN A 271 5.11 29.21 31.66
C GLN A 271 4.27 29.04 32.92
N GLN A 272 4.03 27.80 33.36
CA GLN A 272 3.31 27.50 34.60
C GLN A 272 4.06 28.05 35.83
N ASN A 273 5.39 27.88 35.89
CA ASN A 273 6.22 28.39 36.96
C ASN A 273 6.21 29.92 37.02
N LEU A 274 6.29 30.62 35.87
CA LEU A 274 6.21 32.08 35.81
C LEU A 274 4.83 32.60 36.25
N SER A 275 3.76 31.92 35.95
CA SER A 275 2.41 32.28 36.39
C SER A 275 2.23 32.15 37.90
N LEU A 276 2.89 31.18 38.55
CA LEU A 276 2.87 31.02 40.02
C LEU A 276 3.69 32.05 40.76
N ILE A 277 4.71 32.65 40.13
CA ILE A 277 5.54 33.70 40.74
C ILE A 277 4.87 35.07 40.68
N HIS A 278 3.89 35.28 39.82
CA HIS A 278 3.19 36.54 39.63
C HIS A 278 1.83 36.60 40.40
N ILE A 279 1.51 35.62 41.26
CA ILE A 279 0.44 35.69 42.27
C ILE A 279 1.04 36.04 43.62
#